data_11b77cd02f062a15a63f55a23129f7cb
#
_entry.id   11b77cd02f062a15a63f55a23129f7cb
#
_cell.length_a   1.000
_cell.length_b   1.000
_cell.length_c   1.000
_cell.angle_alpha   90.00
_cell.angle_beta   90.00
_cell.angle_gamma   90.00
#
_symmetry.space_group_name_H-M   'P 1'
#
loop_
_entity.id
_entity.type
_entity.pdbx_description
1 polymer ?
#
loop_
_entity_poly.entity_id
_entity_poly.type
_entity_poly.pdbx_seq_one_letter_code
_entity_poly.pdbx_strand_id
1 'polypeptide(L)'
;MFLKNLKESQKNVAEIMKRPPVGLKKTLTPVVEGALKQKAAVLKLVEKHGTPFYLFDEAALDKSIDTFLEGFSKHLNGRPYYAVKSNYHPLILKRVVQKGMGLDVSSGRELRFAIKAKAKYIVFSGPGKTDEELSLALKYRKKVIVHVDNFSELKRLGALTTKARKKITIGVRFFTPYHLGNKFGIPLDDLREFWTKAKKYPYIELRGLQSHFSWNKDSE
;
A
#
# COMPACT_ATOMS: atom_id res chain seq x y z
N MET A 1 1.00 37.96 25.11
CA MET A 1 0.28 36.67 25.00
C MET A 1 1.12 35.62 24.26
N PHE A 2 1.62 35.90 23.05
CA PHE A 2 2.40 34.94 22.22
C PHE A 2 3.68 34.41 22.91
N LEU A 3 4.52 35.30 23.49
CA LEU A 3 5.75 34.90 24.17
C LEU A 3 5.54 34.07 25.45
N LYS A 4 4.43 34.28 26.14
CA LYS A 4 4.07 33.47 27.32
C LYS A 4 3.70 32.04 26.90
N ASN A 5 2.91 31.89 25.83
CA ASN A 5 2.54 30.61 25.28
C ASN A 5 3.76 29.86 24.70
N LEU A 6 4.73 30.56 24.11
CA LEU A 6 5.94 29.96 23.59
C LEU A 6 6.82 29.36 24.71
N LYS A 7 7.00 30.09 25.81
CA LYS A 7 7.75 29.58 26.99
C LYS A 7 7.05 28.37 27.63
N GLU A 8 5.73 28.42 27.72
CA GLU A 8 4.94 27.29 28.25
C GLU A 8 5.00 26.05 27.35
N SER A 9 4.93 26.25 26.01
CA SER A 9 5.14 25.18 25.04
C SER A 9 6.54 24.59 25.10
N GLN A 10 7.58 25.41 25.25
CA GLN A 10 8.95 24.95 25.42
C GLN A 10 9.14 24.14 26.70
N LYS A 11 8.50 24.57 27.82
CA LYS A 11 8.52 23.83 29.07
C LYS A 11 7.81 22.49 28.94
N ASN A 12 6.66 22.46 28.29
CA ASN A 12 5.89 21.23 28.04
C ASN A 12 6.66 20.24 27.14
N VAL A 13 7.31 20.73 26.06
CA VAL A 13 8.18 19.92 25.21
C VAL A 13 9.36 19.36 26.00
N ALA A 14 10.00 20.17 26.82
CA ALA A 14 11.11 19.72 27.68
C ALA A 14 10.67 18.65 28.70
N GLU A 15 9.47 18.74 29.25
CA GLU A 15 8.90 17.72 30.14
C GLU A 15 8.51 16.44 29.39
N ILE A 16 7.94 16.55 28.20
CA ILE A 16 7.63 15.40 27.33
C ILE A 16 8.92 14.67 26.93
N MET A 17 9.98 15.42 26.63
CA MET A 17 11.28 14.82 26.30
C MET A 17 11.99 14.17 27.48
N LYS A 18 11.67 14.54 28.72
CA LYS A 18 12.16 13.88 29.93
C LYS A 18 11.46 12.55 30.24
N ARG A 19 10.23 12.37 29.71
CA ARG A 19 9.50 11.11 29.86
C ARG A 19 9.99 10.15 28.79
N PRO A 20 10.70 9.06 29.11
CA PRO A 20 11.02 8.07 28.09
C PRO A 20 9.70 7.56 27.52
N PRO A 21 9.49 7.62 26.18
CA PRO A 21 8.28 7.08 25.60
C PRO A 21 8.19 5.61 25.95
N VAL A 22 7.15 5.26 26.71
CA VAL A 22 6.86 3.89 27.10
C VAL A 22 6.67 3.08 25.80
N GLY A 23 7.50 2.07 25.58
CA GLY A 23 7.45 1.18 24.42
C GLY A 23 8.32 1.60 23.22
N LEU A 24 8.66 2.86 23.01
CA LEU A 24 9.49 3.31 21.89
C LEU A 24 11.00 3.07 22.10
N LYS A 25 11.48 2.94 23.33
CA LYS A 25 12.90 2.73 23.62
C LYS A 25 13.48 1.50 22.91
N LYS A 26 12.80 0.35 22.98
CA LYS A 26 13.30 -0.89 22.35
C LYS A 26 13.37 -0.82 20.83
N THR A 27 12.51 -0.02 20.20
CA THR A 27 12.41 0.06 18.74
C THR A 27 13.27 1.20 18.16
N LEU A 28 13.34 2.35 18.85
CA LEU A 28 14.07 3.52 18.35
C LEU A 28 15.56 3.48 18.69
N THR A 29 15.94 2.88 19.84
CA THR A 29 17.35 2.82 20.24
C THR A 29 18.26 2.20 19.18
N PRO A 30 17.93 1.04 18.56
CA PRO A 30 18.76 0.48 17.49
C PRO A 30 18.90 1.37 16.26
N VAL A 31 17.83 2.11 15.91
CA VAL A 31 17.84 3.05 14.77
C VAL A 31 18.76 4.22 15.05
N VAL A 32 18.65 4.81 16.24
CA VAL A 32 19.51 5.92 16.69
C VAL A 32 20.95 5.48 16.78
N GLU A 33 21.23 4.33 17.39
CA GLU A 33 22.58 3.77 17.48
C GLU A 33 23.17 3.48 16.09
N GLY A 34 22.38 2.97 15.16
CA GLY A 34 22.79 2.78 13.76
C GLY A 34 23.19 4.11 13.10
N ALA A 35 22.40 5.17 13.27
CA ALA A 35 22.71 6.50 12.77
C ALA A 35 23.96 7.09 13.45
N LEU A 36 24.14 6.91 14.74
CA LEU A 36 25.31 7.37 15.49
C LEU A 36 26.61 6.66 15.04
N LYS A 37 26.56 5.38 14.72
CA LYS A 37 27.70 4.65 14.13
C LYS A 37 28.13 5.25 12.78
N GLN A 38 27.21 5.89 12.05
CA GLN A 38 27.46 6.53 10.76
C GLN A 38 27.51 8.07 10.88
N LYS A 39 27.76 8.60 12.09
CA LYS A 39 27.69 10.05 12.39
C LYS A 39 28.42 10.92 11.35
N ALA A 40 29.63 10.55 10.96
CA ALA A 40 30.41 11.34 9.99
C ALA A 40 29.71 11.43 8.61
N ALA A 41 29.11 10.32 8.13
CA ALA A 41 28.35 10.31 6.89
C ALA A 41 27.07 11.12 6.99
N VAL A 42 26.35 11.02 8.12
CA VAL A 42 25.13 11.80 8.36
C VAL A 42 25.45 13.29 8.41
N LEU A 43 26.53 13.71 9.09
CA LEU A 43 26.95 15.13 9.14
C LEU A 43 27.31 15.67 7.77
N LYS A 44 28.00 14.91 6.90
CA LYS A 44 28.24 15.33 5.52
C LYS A 44 26.95 15.53 4.72
N LEU A 45 25.91 14.71 4.98
CA LEU A 45 24.61 14.92 4.35
C LEU A 45 23.92 16.17 4.89
N VAL A 46 24.04 16.46 6.21
CA VAL A 46 23.55 17.71 6.81
C VAL A 46 24.21 18.93 6.16
N GLU A 47 25.53 18.92 6.02
CA GLU A 47 26.28 20.00 5.39
C GLU A 47 25.86 20.21 3.92
N LYS A 48 25.61 19.12 3.20
CA LYS A 48 25.27 19.17 1.78
C LYS A 48 23.81 19.57 1.51
N HIS A 49 22.88 19.14 2.34
CA HIS A 49 21.43 19.23 2.07
C HIS A 49 20.68 20.10 3.07
N GLY A 50 21.30 20.50 4.18
CA GLY A 50 20.64 21.17 5.29
C GLY A 50 19.77 20.24 6.12
N THR A 51 18.97 20.82 7.01
CA THR A 51 17.98 20.11 7.85
C THR A 51 16.64 20.82 7.78
N PRO A 52 15.50 20.11 7.93
CA PRO A 52 15.37 18.65 8.11
C PRO A 52 15.43 17.88 6.77
N PHE A 53 15.82 16.62 6.82
CA PHE A 53 15.75 15.69 5.67
C PHE A 53 15.41 14.27 6.11
N TYR A 54 14.93 13.46 5.15
CA TYR A 54 14.70 12.03 5.37
C TYR A 54 15.93 11.24 4.95
N LEU A 55 16.44 10.41 5.86
CA LEU A 55 17.52 9.47 5.57
C LEU A 55 16.92 8.12 5.16
N PHE A 56 17.28 7.65 3.97
CA PHE A 56 16.89 6.32 3.50
C PHE A 56 17.97 5.29 3.87
N ASP A 57 17.61 4.37 4.75
CA ASP A 57 18.46 3.23 5.11
C ASP A 57 18.03 1.98 4.32
N GLU A 58 18.80 1.68 3.27
CA GLU A 58 18.52 0.55 2.39
C GLU A 58 18.70 -0.79 3.12
N ALA A 59 19.71 -0.91 3.99
CA ALA A 59 19.97 -2.15 4.72
C ALA A 59 18.86 -2.46 5.73
N ALA A 60 18.34 -1.45 6.42
CA ALA A 60 17.22 -1.60 7.32
C ALA A 60 15.94 -2.00 6.58
N LEU A 61 15.69 -1.41 5.41
CA LEU A 61 14.56 -1.79 4.55
C LEU A 61 14.69 -3.26 4.11
N ASP A 62 15.85 -3.65 3.62
CA ASP A 62 16.12 -5.02 3.19
C ASP A 62 15.87 -6.04 4.28
N LYS A 63 16.44 -5.79 5.45
CA LYS A 63 16.25 -6.66 6.62
C LYS A 63 14.77 -6.79 6.98
N SER A 64 14.01 -5.70 6.94
CA SER A 64 12.58 -5.72 7.22
C SER A 64 11.80 -6.53 6.20
N ILE A 65 12.11 -6.37 4.91
CA ILE A 65 11.47 -7.13 3.83
C ILE A 65 11.84 -8.62 3.97
N ASP A 66 13.10 -8.96 4.17
CA ASP A 66 13.55 -10.35 4.26
C ASP A 66 12.93 -11.06 5.47
N THR A 67 12.88 -10.40 6.64
CA THR A 67 12.22 -10.92 7.83
C THR A 67 10.74 -11.18 7.58
N PHE A 68 10.06 -10.24 6.90
CA PHE A 68 8.64 -10.41 6.56
C PHE A 68 8.42 -11.56 5.58
N LEU A 69 9.21 -11.64 4.51
CA LEU A 69 9.11 -12.69 3.50
C LEU A 69 9.39 -14.07 4.08
N GLU A 70 10.37 -14.19 4.96
CA GLU A 70 10.69 -15.44 5.66
C GLU A 70 9.52 -15.89 6.54
N GLY A 71 8.98 -14.99 7.36
CA GLY A 71 7.80 -15.30 8.18
C GLY A 71 6.58 -15.65 7.35
N PHE A 72 6.32 -14.89 6.28
CA PHE A 72 5.19 -15.13 5.38
C PHE A 72 5.27 -16.50 4.72
N SER A 73 6.43 -16.86 4.15
CA SER A 73 6.59 -18.12 3.41
C SER A 73 6.52 -19.36 4.30
N LYS A 74 6.82 -19.24 5.59
CA LYS A 74 6.68 -20.35 6.56
C LYS A 74 5.23 -20.73 6.84
N HIS A 75 4.31 -19.77 6.75
CA HIS A 75 2.94 -19.94 7.24
C HIS A 75 1.87 -19.81 6.15
N LEU A 76 2.19 -19.18 5.04
CA LEU A 76 1.21 -18.84 4.01
C LEU A 76 1.71 -19.23 2.61
N ASN A 77 0.83 -19.87 1.86
CA ASN A 77 1.05 -20.13 0.43
C ASN A 77 0.41 -19.00 -0.38
N GLY A 78 1.21 -18.02 -0.74
CA GLY A 78 0.72 -16.85 -1.46
C GLY A 78 1.82 -15.89 -1.86
N ARG A 79 1.43 -14.70 -2.30
CA ARG A 79 2.34 -13.63 -2.64
C ARG A 79 2.02 -12.38 -1.84
N PRO A 80 2.98 -11.85 -1.09
CA PRO A 80 2.80 -10.59 -0.39
C PRO A 80 2.86 -9.41 -1.36
N TYR A 81 2.09 -8.38 -1.05
CA TYR A 81 2.04 -7.12 -1.80
C TYR A 81 2.34 -5.96 -0.86
N TYR A 82 3.18 -5.07 -1.34
CA TYR A 82 3.47 -3.82 -0.64
C TYR A 82 2.46 -2.75 -1.02
N ALA A 83 1.82 -2.13 -0.04
CA ALA A 83 0.86 -1.05 -0.24
C ALA A 83 1.60 0.26 -0.59
N VAL A 84 1.53 0.66 -1.86
CA VAL A 84 2.26 1.83 -2.39
C VAL A 84 1.88 3.13 -1.69
N LYS A 85 0.63 3.24 -1.22
CA LYS A 85 0.14 4.40 -0.45
C LYS A 85 0.94 4.69 0.82
N SER A 86 1.61 3.70 1.42
CA SER A 86 2.40 3.88 2.64
C SER A 86 3.69 4.67 2.36
N ASN A 87 4.36 4.38 1.26
CA ASN A 87 5.47 5.18 0.75
C ASN A 87 5.76 4.84 -0.71
N TYR A 88 5.54 5.79 -1.59
CA TYR A 88 5.72 5.64 -3.04
C TYR A 88 7.11 6.06 -3.56
N HIS A 89 8.08 6.26 -2.65
CA HIS A 89 9.42 6.68 -3.08
C HIS A 89 10.04 5.65 -4.04
N PRO A 90 10.60 6.07 -5.19
CA PRO A 90 11.07 5.15 -6.25
C PRO A 90 12.10 4.13 -5.79
N LEU A 91 13.01 4.49 -4.88
CA LEU A 91 14.01 3.57 -4.33
C LEU A 91 13.36 2.45 -3.52
N ILE A 92 12.34 2.77 -2.70
CA ILE A 92 11.60 1.80 -1.91
C ILE A 92 10.86 0.83 -2.84
N LEU A 93 10.09 1.35 -3.80
CA LEU A 93 9.35 0.51 -4.74
C LEU A 93 10.27 -0.40 -5.56
N LYS A 94 11.40 0.13 -6.02
CA LYS A 94 12.42 -0.66 -6.73
C LYS A 94 12.92 -1.80 -5.86
N ARG A 95 13.24 -1.52 -4.60
CA ARG A 95 13.79 -2.52 -3.67
C ARG A 95 12.77 -3.61 -3.34
N VAL A 96 11.53 -3.21 -3.01
CA VAL A 96 10.41 -4.14 -2.78
C VAL A 96 10.19 -5.10 -3.96
N VAL A 97 10.19 -4.55 -5.18
CA VAL A 97 10.03 -5.36 -6.42
C VAL A 97 11.22 -6.29 -6.64
N GLN A 98 12.45 -5.84 -6.38
CA GLN A 98 13.66 -6.68 -6.48
C GLN A 98 13.64 -7.86 -5.51
N LYS A 99 13.05 -7.67 -4.32
CA LYS A 99 12.85 -8.73 -3.32
C LYS A 99 11.68 -9.68 -3.66
N GLY A 100 11.00 -9.49 -4.79
CA GLY A 100 9.96 -10.40 -5.30
C GLY A 100 8.54 -10.12 -4.83
N MET A 101 8.31 -9.08 -4.03
CA MET A 101 6.96 -8.68 -3.64
C MET A 101 6.18 -8.07 -4.81
N GLY A 102 4.85 -8.21 -4.78
CA GLY A 102 3.96 -7.44 -5.63
C GLY A 102 3.73 -6.03 -5.09
N LEU A 103 3.06 -5.18 -5.87
CA LEU A 103 2.64 -3.85 -5.45
C LEU A 103 1.12 -3.75 -5.45
N ASP A 104 0.54 -3.29 -4.34
CA ASP A 104 -0.86 -2.92 -4.21
C ASP A 104 -1.01 -1.42 -4.41
N VAL A 105 -1.80 -1.01 -5.39
CA VAL A 105 -1.98 0.38 -5.80
C VAL A 105 -3.42 0.82 -5.62
N SER A 106 -3.62 2.03 -5.14
CA SER A 106 -4.93 2.61 -4.82
C SER A 106 -5.38 3.69 -5.80
N SER A 107 -4.52 4.10 -6.75
CA SER A 107 -4.80 5.16 -7.73
C SER A 107 -4.01 4.94 -9.02
N GLY A 108 -4.42 5.62 -10.08
CA GLY A 108 -3.69 5.60 -11.36
C GLY A 108 -2.29 6.21 -11.25
N ARG A 109 -2.08 7.15 -10.33
CA ARG A 109 -0.74 7.67 -10.02
C ARG A 109 0.16 6.56 -9.46
N GLU A 110 -0.33 5.82 -8.48
CA GLU A 110 0.42 4.70 -7.90
C GLU A 110 0.61 3.56 -8.91
N LEU A 111 -0.38 3.30 -9.77
CA LEU A 111 -0.24 2.34 -10.86
C LEU A 111 0.91 2.72 -11.82
N ARG A 112 1.05 4.01 -12.16
CA ARG A 112 2.18 4.49 -12.98
C ARG A 112 3.52 4.29 -12.27
N PHE A 113 3.58 4.52 -10.96
CA PHE A 113 4.79 4.24 -10.17
C PHE A 113 5.13 2.76 -10.15
N ALA A 114 4.16 1.88 -9.95
CA ALA A 114 4.36 0.44 -9.99
C ALA A 114 4.87 -0.05 -11.36
N ILE A 115 4.31 0.48 -12.45
CA ILE A 115 4.77 0.19 -13.81
C ILE A 115 6.21 0.68 -14.01
N LYS A 116 6.54 1.90 -13.57
CA LYS A 116 7.89 2.47 -13.64
C LYS A 116 8.90 1.67 -12.83
N ALA A 117 8.50 1.16 -11.67
CA ALA A 117 9.31 0.27 -10.84
C ALA A 117 9.49 -1.14 -11.46
N LYS A 118 8.88 -1.41 -12.62
CA LYS A 118 8.92 -2.70 -13.34
C LYS A 118 8.32 -3.86 -12.51
N ALA A 119 7.33 -3.57 -11.68
CA ALA A 119 6.63 -4.60 -10.92
C ALA A 119 6.07 -5.69 -11.84
N LYS A 120 6.28 -6.95 -11.46
CA LYS A 120 5.76 -8.12 -12.19
C LYS A 120 4.30 -8.41 -11.81
N TYR A 121 3.93 -8.08 -10.58
CA TYR A 121 2.63 -8.36 -9.99
C TYR A 121 2.07 -7.08 -9.37
N ILE A 122 0.93 -6.65 -9.84
CA ILE A 122 0.26 -5.44 -9.39
C ILE A 122 -1.20 -5.78 -9.10
N VAL A 123 -1.67 -5.40 -7.92
CA VAL A 123 -3.09 -5.39 -7.57
C VAL A 123 -3.56 -3.95 -7.56
N PHE A 124 -4.62 -3.66 -8.30
CA PHE A 124 -5.24 -2.33 -8.30
C PHE A 124 -6.52 -2.37 -7.48
N SER A 125 -6.39 -2.07 -6.19
CA SER A 125 -7.43 -2.24 -5.17
C SER A 125 -8.20 -0.95 -4.84
N GLY A 126 -7.75 0.21 -5.33
CA GLY A 126 -8.37 1.50 -5.00
C GLY A 126 -9.82 1.61 -5.45
N PRO A 127 -10.71 2.22 -4.65
CA PRO A 127 -12.06 2.55 -5.08
C PRO A 127 -12.09 3.73 -6.05
N GLY A 128 -13.17 3.87 -6.82
CA GLY A 128 -13.40 5.05 -7.66
C GLY A 128 -12.45 5.20 -8.85
N LYS A 129 -11.98 4.10 -9.44
CA LYS A 129 -11.12 4.13 -10.64
C LYS A 129 -11.80 4.84 -11.80
N THR A 130 -11.07 5.75 -12.45
CA THR A 130 -11.53 6.42 -13.68
C THR A 130 -11.40 5.51 -14.91
N ASP A 131 -12.00 5.90 -16.03
CA ASP A 131 -11.91 5.13 -17.27
C ASP A 131 -10.48 5.14 -17.84
N GLU A 132 -9.74 6.23 -17.66
CA GLU A 132 -8.31 6.29 -18.00
C GLU A 132 -7.48 5.32 -17.15
N GLU A 133 -7.78 5.22 -15.87
CA GLU A 133 -7.08 4.30 -14.95
C GLU A 133 -7.40 2.84 -15.28
N LEU A 134 -8.66 2.52 -15.59
CA LEU A 134 -9.09 1.21 -16.04
C LEU A 134 -8.45 0.86 -17.41
N SER A 135 -8.36 1.82 -18.31
CA SER A 135 -7.70 1.65 -19.60
C SER A 135 -6.21 1.40 -19.44
N LEU A 136 -5.56 2.11 -18.52
CA LEU A 136 -4.16 1.87 -18.16
C LEU A 136 -3.96 0.47 -17.59
N ALA A 137 -4.81 0.03 -16.66
CA ALA A 137 -4.78 -1.33 -16.12
C ALA A 137 -4.96 -2.38 -17.22
N LEU A 138 -5.90 -2.17 -18.15
CA LEU A 138 -6.13 -3.06 -19.30
C LEU A 138 -4.91 -3.11 -20.24
N LYS A 139 -4.20 -2.01 -20.45
CA LYS A 139 -2.94 -1.97 -21.21
C LYS A 139 -1.89 -2.90 -20.57
N TYR A 140 -1.83 -2.93 -19.25
CA TYR A 140 -0.87 -3.74 -18.49
C TYR A 140 -1.47 -5.02 -17.88
N ARG A 141 -2.60 -5.51 -18.42
CA ARG A 141 -3.40 -6.64 -17.92
C ARG A 141 -2.64 -7.93 -17.59
N LYS A 142 -1.47 -8.16 -18.22
CA LYS A 142 -0.62 -9.33 -17.92
C LYS A 142 0.06 -9.24 -16.55
N LYS A 143 0.10 -8.06 -15.96
CA LYS A 143 0.74 -7.76 -14.66
C LYS A 143 -0.22 -7.22 -13.63
N VAL A 144 -1.39 -6.73 -14.05
CA VAL A 144 -2.37 -6.05 -13.21
C VAL A 144 -3.61 -6.91 -13.03
N ILE A 145 -3.97 -7.14 -11.78
CA ILE A 145 -5.29 -7.63 -11.37
C ILE A 145 -6.06 -6.43 -10.85
N VAL A 146 -7.26 -6.20 -11.37
CA VAL A 146 -8.13 -5.11 -10.90
C VAL A 146 -9.09 -5.65 -9.86
N HIS A 147 -9.07 -5.12 -8.65
CA HIS A 147 -10.13 -5.37 -7.67
C HIS A 147 -11.26 -4.37 -7.90
N VAL A 148 -12.37 -4.89 -8.39
CA VAL A 148 -13.57 -4.11 -8.70
C VAL A 148 -14.31 -3.79 -7.40
N ASP A 149 -14.67 -2.52 -7.22
CA ASP A 149 -15.23 -2.00 -5.99
C ASP A 149 -16.77 -1.90 -6.01
N ASN A 150 -17.38 -1.83 -7.20
CA ASN A 150 -18.81 -1.69 -7.36
C ASN A 150 -19.31 -2.10 -8.76
N PHE A 151 -20.63 -2.24 -8.91
CA PHE A 151 -21.27 -2.63 -10.16
C PHE A 151 -21.05 -1.64 -11.32
N SER A 152 -20.97 -0.35 -11.04
CA SER A 152 -20.70 0.67 -12.06
C SER A 152 -19.30 0.51 -12.64
N GLU A 153 -18.31 0.23 -11.79
CA GLU A 153 -16.94 -0.05 -12.24
C GLU A 153 -16.87 -1.33 -13.08
N LEU A 154 -17.59 -2.39 -12.65
CA LEU A 154 -17.71 -3.61 -13.48
C LEU A 154 -18.26 -3.33 -14.86
N LYS A 155 -19.34 -2.53 -14.95
CA LYS A 155 -19.96 -2.15 -16.23
C LYS A 155 -18.99 -1.39 -17.13
N ARG A 156 -18.28 -0.39 -16.58
CA ARG A 156 -17.29 0.41 -17.31
C ARG A 156 -16.11 -0.43 -17.80
N LEU A 157 -15.56 -1.26 -16.92
CA LEU A 157 -14.47 -2.17 -17.26
C LEU A 157 -14.92 -3.21 -18.31
N GLY A 158 -16.15 -3.74 -18.18
CA GLY A 158 -16.75 -4.66 -19.15
C GLY A 158 -16.86 -4.05 -20.54
N ALA A 159 -17.33 -2.81 -20.64
CA ALA A 159 -17.39 -2.08 -21.90
C ALA A 159 -16.00 -1.86 -22.51
N LEU A 160 -15.02 -1.43 -21.70
CA LEU A 160 -13.64 -1.22 -22.15
C LEU A 160 -12.98 -2.50 -22.67
N THR A 161 -13.14 -3.61 -21.95
CA THR A 161 -12.55 -4.90 -22.32
C THR A 161 -13.18 -5.46 -23.59
N THR A 162 -14.50 -5.31 -23.75
CA THR A 162 -15.25 -5.72 -24.94
C THR A 162 -14.83 -4.92 -26.18
N LYS A 163 -14.77 -3.58 -26.05
CA LYS A 163 -14.30 -2.70 -27.13
C LYS A 163 -12.86 -3.04 -27.55
N ALA A 164 -11.98 -3.30 -26.58
CA ALA A 164 -10.58 -3.60 -26.86
C ALA A 164 -10.33 -5.06 -27.27
N ARG A 165 -11.30 -5.97 -27.07
CA ARG A 165 -11.18 -7.44 -27.22
C ARG A 165 -9.99 -8.01 -26.45
N LYS A 166 -9.79 -7.53 -25.21
CA LYS A 166 -8.65 -7.92 -24.37
C LYS A 166 -9.12 -8.43 -23.02
N LYS A 167 -8.74 -9.67 -22.69
CA LYS A 167 -9.03 -10.26 -21.37
C LYS A 167 -8.26 -9.55 -20.27
N ILE A 168 -8.91 -9.37 -19.11
CA ILE A 168 -8.30 -8.91 -17.87
C ILE A 168 -8.77 -9.77 -16.71
N THR A 169 -7.85 -10.10 -15.81
CA THR A 169 -8.17 -10.76 -14.55
C THR A 169 -8.67 -9.72 -13.54
N ILE A 170 -9.77 -10.02 -12.89
CA ILE A 170 -10.32 -9.20 -11.82
C ILE A 170 -10.51 -10.00 -10.53
N GLY A 171 -10.48 -9.31 -9.40
CA GLY A 171 -11.10 -9.71 -8.15
C GLY A 171 -12.28 -8.80 -7.85
N VAL A 172 -13.13 -9.18 -6.92
CA VAL A 172 -14.16 -8.30 -6.38
C VAL A 172 -13.86 -7.96 -4.94
N ARG A 173 -13.90 -6.67 -4.61
CA ARG A 173 -13.83 -6.21 -3.25
C ARG A 173 -15.20 -6.32 -2.61
N PHE A 174 -15.27 -6.96 -1.45
CA PHE A 174 -16.50 -7.13 -0.70
C PHE A 174 -16.34 -6.70 0.76
N PHE A 175 -17.44 -6.45 1.40
CA PHE A 175 -17.51 -6.21 2.84
C PHE A 175 -18.59 -7.06 3.51
N THR A 176 -18.41 -7.30 4.80
CA THR A 176 -19.38 -7.95 5.68
C THR A 176 -19.86 -6.92 6.72
N PRO A 177 -20.96 -7.18 7.45
CA PRO A 177 -21.42 -6.31 8.53
C PRO A 177 -20.38 -6.02 9.62
N TYR A 178 -19.39 -6.89 9.76
CA TYR A 178 -18.28 -6.73 10.72
C TYR A 178 -17.20 -5.75 10.27
N HIS A 179 -17.26 -5.25 9.02
CA HIS A 179 -16.33 -4.24 8.54
C HIS A 179 -16.72 -2.86 9.05
N LEU A 180 -15.78 -2.14 9.63
CA LEU A 180 -16.02 -0.75 10.01
C LEU A 180 -16.16 0.12 8.76
N GLY A 181 -17.33 0.80 8.72
CA GLY A 181 -17.54 1.90 7.79
C GLY A 181 -17.94 1.53 6.38
N ASN A 182 -18.33 0.31 6.06
CA ASN A 182 -19.03 -0.18 4.82
C ASN A 182 -18.99 0.77 3.59
N LYS A 183 -17.88 1.51 3.41
CA LYS A 183 -17.76 2.57 2.40
C LYS A 183 -17.37 2.06 1.02
N PHE A 184 -16.75 0.89 0.98
CA PHE A 184 -16.12 0.38 -0.23
C PHE A 184 -16.37 -1.11 -0.38
N GLY A 185 -16.51 -1.53 -1.65
CA GLY A 185 -16.78 -2.91 -1.99
C GLY A 185 -18.27 -3.20 -2.13
N ILE A 186 -18.56 -4.43 -2.41
CA ILE A 186 -19.90 -4.98 -2.64
C ILE A 186 -20.34 -5.69 -1.37
N PRO A 187 -21.60 -5.55 -0.93
CA PRO A 187 -22.13 -6.36 0.16
C PRO A 187 -21.93 -7.86 -0.11
N LEU A 188 -21.64 -8.62 0.93
CA LEU A 188 -21.43 -10.07 0.80
C LEU A 188 -22.63 -10.76 0.10
N ASP A 189 -23.85 -10.33 0.42
CA ASP A 189 -25.09 -10.89 -0.14
C ASP A 189 -25.22 -10.64 -1.65
N ASP A 190 -24.62 -9.56 -2.16
CA ASP A 190 -24.67 -9.19 -3.58
C ASP A 190 -23.58 -9.89 -4.43
N LEU A 191 -22.70 -10.68 -3.83
CA LEU A 191 -21.62 -11.34 -4.57
C LEU A 191 -22.11 -12.30 -5.66
N ARG A 192 -23.23 -12.99 -5.40
CA ARG A 192 -23.84 -13.89 -6.41
C ARG A 192 -24.33 -13.10 -7.62
N GLU A 193 -24.96 -11.95 -7.39
CA GLU A 193 -25.40 -11.06 -8.45
C GLU A 193 -24.21 -10.50 -9.24
N PHE A 194 -23.18 -10.06 -8.51
CA PHE A 194 -21.94 -9.57 -9.13
C PHE A 194 -21.31 -10.62 -10.05
N TRP A 195 -21.17 -11.86 -9.57
CA TRP A 195 -20.66 -12.97 -10.35
C TRP A 195 -21.47 -13.19 -11.63
N THR A 196 -22.80 -13.22 -11.52
CA THR A 196 -23.71 -13.41 -12.65
C THR A 196 -23.57 -12.29 -13.68
N LYS A 197 -23.42 -11.03 -13.22
CA LYS A 197 -23.19 -9.88 -14.09
C LYS A 197 -21.80 -9.90 -14.73
N ALA A 198 -20.77 -10.28 -13.99
CA ALA A 198 -19.41 -10.36 -14.51
C ALA A 198 -19.28 -11.39 -15.63
N LYS A 199 -19.97 -12.53 -15.55
CA LYS A 199 -19.98 -13.56 -16.60
C LYS A 199 -20.57 -13.10 -17.94
N LYS A 200 -21.35 -12.02 -17.97
CA LYS A 200 -21.88 -11.44 -19.21
C LYS A 200 -20.80 -10.76 -20.05
N TYR A 201 -19.63 -10.48 -19.49
CA TYR A 201 -18.51 -9.84 -20.20
C TYR A 201 -17.46 -10.89 -20.60
N PRO A 202 -17.35 -11.25 -21.88
CA PRO A 202 -16.50 -12.37 -22.33
C PRO A 202 -15.01 -12.16 -22.13
N TYR A 203 -14.61 -10.91 -21.87
CA TYR A 203 -13.21 -10.53 -21.64
C TYR A 203 -12.89 -10.20 -20.18
N ILE A 204 -13.81 -10.49 -19.27
CA ILE A 204 -13.55 -10.40 -17.81
C ILE A 204 -13.35 -11.79 -17.26
N GLU A 205 -12.26 -11.98 -16.54
CA GLU A 205 -11.92 -13.21 -15.84
C GLU A 205 -11.91 -12.96 -14.34
N LEU A 206 -13.01 -13.29 -13.66
CA LEU A 206 -13.14 -13.15 -12.21
C LEU A 206 -12.45 -14.34 -11.52
N ARG A 207 -11.37 -14.04 -10.75
CA ARG A 207 -10.54 -15.06 -10.09
C ARG A 207 -10.40 -14.92 -8.59
N GLY A 208 -10.85 -13.83 -8.00
CA GLY A 208 -10.57 -13.60 -6.58
C GLY A 208 -11.57 -12.74 -5.86
N LEU A 209 -11.49 -12.85 -4.55
CA LEU A 209 -12.19 -12.00 -3.60
C LEU A 209 -11.15 -11.16 -2.86
N GLN A 210 -11.51 -9.92 -2.51
CA GLN A 210 -10.69 -9.06 -1.68
C GLN A 210 -11.53 -8.51 -0.55
N SER A 211 -11.04 -8.67 0.66
CA SER A 211 -11.59 -8.06 1.85
C SER A 211 -10.55 -7.20 2.53
N HIS A 212 -10.99 -6.10 3.12
CA HIS A 212 -10.13 -5.20 3.87
C HIS A 212 -10.70 -5.02 5.26
N PHE A 213 -10.12 -5.74 6.22
CA PHE A 213 -10.49 -5.64 7.63
C PHE A 213 -9.71 -4.54 8.33
N SER A 214 -10.32 -3.95 9.36
CA SER A 214 -9.61 -3.07 10.28
C SER A 214 -8.69 -3.90 11.17
N TRP A 215 -7.42 -3.53 11.21
CA TRP A 215 -6.43 -4.12 12.12
C TRP A 215 -6.56 -3.47 13.51
N ASN A 216 -6.18 -4.20 14.54
CA ASN A 216 -6.17 -3.75 15.94
C ASN A 216 -7.55 -3.47 16.56
N LYS A 217 -8.57 -4.22 16.14
CA LYS A 217 -9.83 -4.30 16.86
C LYS A 217 -10.00 -5.73 17.32
N ASP A 218 -9.95 -5.87 18.62
CA ASP A 218 -10.20 -7.06 19.42
C ASP A 218 -9.57 -8.35 18.87
N SER A 219 -8.64 -8.86 19.65
CA SER A 219 -7.96 -10.15 19.43
C SER A 219 -8.80 -11.35 19.89
N GLU A 220 -10.12 -11.15 20.11
CA GLU A 220 -11.04 -12.24 20.42
C GLU A 220 -11.75 -12.79 19.18
#